data_1545244b3d52256f55a9bea5cccbc92b
#
_entry.id   1545244b3d52256f55a9bea5cccbc92b
#
_cell.length_a   1.000
_cell.length_b   1.000
_cell.length_c   1.000
_cell.angle_alpha   90.00
_cell.angle_beta   90.00
_cell.angle_gamma   90.00
#
_symmetry.space_group_name_H-M   'P 1'
#
loop_
_entity.id
_entity.type
_entity.pdbx_description
1 polymer ?
#
loop_
_entity_poly.entity_id
_entity_poly.type
_entity_poly.pdbx_seq_one_letter_code
_entity_poly.pdbx_strand_id
1 'polypeptide(L)'
;MLFRSILIDASTNEIKLMANDMELGIETRVEGEIAERGVIALDAKIFSEIVRKLPDSDVTIETDASFKTVISCEKAKFNIVGKSGDDFSYLPYIEKNDAIVISQFTLKEVIRQTIFSIADNDNNKLMTGELFEINENELKVVSLDGHRISIRNIELKNNYENKKVVVPGKTLQEISKIVPGGVDDDVLIYLTDNHIVFEFDTTTVVSRLIEGEYFRIDQMLSSAYETKVIVNKKELLDCIDRATLLVKEGDKKPIIMNITDESMELKINSFIGSMNEDIDIEKEGKDILIGFNPKFFIDALRVIDEENVSLYMVNPKAPCFIKDDEGKFIYLILPVNFNNAAN
;
A
#
# COMPACT_ATOMS: atom_id res chain seq x y z
N MET A 1 13.17 24.33 -10.73
CA MET A 1 12.82 23.22 -9.81
C MET A 1 13.03 21.89 -10.50
N LEU A 2 13.79 20.98 -9.90
CA LEU A 2 14.28 19.72 -10.54
C LEU A 2 13.46 18.47 -10.16
N PHE A 3 12.15 18.58 -10.00
CA PHE A 3 11.26 17.47 -9.56
C PHE A 3 11.20 16.23 -10.47
N ARG A 4 11.83 16.28 -11.63
CA ARG A 4 11.91 15.13 -12.56
C ARG A 4 13.35 14.69 -12.76
N SER A 5 14.21 15.01 -11.79
CA SER A 5 15.63 14.69 -11.89
C SER A 5 16.04 13.79 -10.72
N ILE A 6 17.05 12.97 -10.96
CA ILE A 6 17.82 12.29 -9.94
C ILE A 6 19.10 13.09 -9.77
N LEU A 7 19.40 13.50 -8.54
CA LEU A 7 20.68 14.09 -8.18
C LEU A 7 21.67 12.97 -7.90
N ILE A 8 22.83 13.04 -8.52
CA ILE A 8 24.00 12.24 -8.17
C ILE A 8 24.95 13.17 -7.45
N ASP A 9 25.17 12.92 -6.18
CA ASP A 9 26.04 13.71 -5.32
C ASP A 9 27.25 12.88 -4.90
N ALA A 10 28.40 13.22 -5.45
CA ALA A 10 29.71 12.67 -5.11
C ALA A 10 30.62 13.79 -4.54
N SER A 11 30.07 14.80 -3.87
CA SER A 11 30.82 15.91 -3.30
C SER A 11 31.60 15.55 -2.03
N THR A 12 31.23 14.44 -1.40
CA THR A 12 31.88 13.88 -0.20
C THR A 12 32.66 12.58 -0.55
N ASN A 13 32.85 11.71 0.41
CA ASN A 13 33.45 10.38 0.21
C ASN A 13 32.42 9.29 -0.10
N GLU A 14 31.16 9.66 -0.23
CA GLU A 14 30.04 8.76 -0.54
C GLU A 14 29.37 9.21 -1.83
N ILE A 15 28.89 8.25 -2.61
CA ILE A 15 28.04 8.53 -3.75
C ILE A 15 26.59 8.39 -3.31
N LYS A 16 25.81 9.46 -3.44
CA LYS A 16 24.39 9.50 -3.09
C LYS A 16 23.54 9.75 -4.30
N LEU A 17 22.49 8.98 -4.44
CA LEU A 17 21.42 9.22 -5.40
C LEU A 17 20.20 9.77 -4.64
N MET A 18 19.67 10.90 -5.11
CA MET A 18 18.53 11.54 -4.46
C MET A 18 17.44 11.92 -5.44
N ALA A 19 16.18 11.73 -5.02
CA ALA A 19 14.99 12.24 -5.69
C ALA A 19 14.07 12.88 -4.65
N ASN A 20 13.44 14.01 -4.98
CA ASN A 20 12.57 14.73 -4.04
C ASN A 20 11.50 15.52 -4.81
N ASP A 21 10.23 15.36 -4.43
CA ASP A 21 9.10 16.14 -4.95
C ASP A 21 8.48 17.09 -3.90
N MET A 22 9.17 17.28 -2.76
CA MET A 22 8.77 18.08 -1.59
C MET A 22 7.75 17.41 -0.66
N GLU A 23 7.04 16.40 -1.11
CA GLU A 23 6.14 15.57 -0.30
C GLU A 23 6.82 14.25 0.08
N LEU A 24 7.56 13.69 -0.87
CA LEU A 24 8.30 12.43 -0.75
C LEU A 24 9.72 12.62 -1.29
N GLY A 25 10.71 12.31 -0.48
CA GLY A 25 12.10 12.31 -0.88
C GLY A 25 12.77 10.97 -0.54
N ILE A 26 13.66 10.56 -1.42
CA ILE A 26 14.42 9.32 -1.29
C ILE A 26 15.89 9.63 -1.50
N GLU A 27 16.73 9.18 -0.57
CA GLU A 27 18.18 9.18 -0.67
C GLU A 27 18.68 7.75 -0.53
N THR A 28 19.58 7.32 -1.41
CA THR A 28 20.28 6.05 -1.26
C THR A 28 21.78 6.24 -1.50
N ARG A 29 22.60 5.52 -0.76
CA ARG A 29 24.04 5.46 -0.95
C ARG A 29 24.36 4.25 -1.82
N VAL A 30 25.24 4.48 -2.77
CA VAL A 30 25.74 3.42 -3.66
C VAL A 30 27.25 3.29 -3.50
N GLU A 31 27.74 2.06 -3.62
CA GLU A 31 29.17 1.78 -3.63
C GLU A 31 29.77 2.22 -4.97
N GLY A 32 30.98 2.75 -4.93
CA GLY A 32 31.70 3.16 -6.12
C GLY A 32 32.96 3.95 -5.79
N GLU A 33 33.80 4.12 -6.80
CA GLU A 33 35.01 4.92 -6.73
C GLU A 33 34.75 6.35 -7.23
N ILE A 34 35.16 7.35 -6.46
CA ILE A 34 35.05 8.76 -6.81
C ILE A 34 36.41 9.24 -7.31
N ALA A 35 36.59 9.27 -8.62
CA ALA A 35 37.81 9.78 -9.24
C ALA A 35 37.89 11.31 -9.13
N GLU A 36 36.77 11.99 -9.30
CA GLU A 36 36.64 13.45 -9.20
C GLU A 36 35.32 13.80 -8.49
N ARG A 37 35.35 14.73 -7.54
CA ARG A 37 34.18 15.14 -6.80
C ARG A 37 33.28 16.06 -7.64
N GLY A 38 31.97 15.87 -7.50
CA GLY A 38 31.00 16.69 -8.20
C GLY A 38 29.57 16.35 -7.88
N VAL A 39 28.67 17.16 -8.43
CA VAL A 39 27.22 17.01 -8.29
C VAL A 39 26.56 17.24 -9.64
N ILE A 40 25.64 16.38 -10.04
CA ILE A 40 24.90 16.49 -11.29
C ILE A 40 23.44 16.06 -11.11
N ALA A 41 22.52 16.79 -11.71
CA ALA A 41 21.12 16.40 -11.81
C ALA A 41 20.79 15.88 -13.22
N LEU A 42 20.36 14.63 -13.33
CA LEU A 42 20.00 13.99 -14.58
C LEU A 42 18.48 13.78 -14.67
N ASP A 43 17.92 13.79 -15.89
CA ASP A 43 16.52 13.44 -16.09
C ASP A 43 16.24 12.04 -15.55
N ALA A 44 15.31 11.94 -14.61
CA ALA A 44 15.04 10.72 -13.84
C ALA A 44 14.56 9.57 -14.76
N LYS A 45 13.72 9.87 -15.76
CA LYS A 45 13.19 8.87 -16.67
C LYS A 45 14.31 8.33 -17.57
N ILE A 46 15.06 9.22 -18.20
CA ILE A 46 16.14 8.83 -19.11
C ILE A 46 17.21 8.06 -18.35
N PHE A 47 17.67 8.57 -17.21
CA PHE A 47 18.69 7.91 -16.40
C PHE A 47 18.25 6.52 -15.93
N SER A 48 17.04 6.40 -15.37
CA SER A 48 16.53 5.10 -14.91
C SER A 48 16.33 4.10 -16.05
N GLU A 49 15.89 4.54 -17.23
CA GLU A 49 15.77 3.66 -18.41
C GLU A 49 17.13 3.19 -18.92
N ILE A 50 18.14 4.05 -18.90
CA ILE A 50 19.52 3.67 -19.25
C ILE A 50 20.02 2.60 -18.29
N VAL A 51 20.02 2.91 -16.98
CA VAL A 51 20.56 2.00 -15.94
C VAL A 51 19.90 0.62 -15.97
N ARG A 52 18.58 0.56 -16.15
CA ARG A 52 17.83 -0.71 -16.23
C ARG A 52 18.19 -1.59 -17.42
N LYS A 53 18.79 -1.02 -18.46
CA LYS A 53 19.13 -1.72 -19.70
C LYS A 53 20.64 -1.96 -19.86
N LEU A 54 21.46 -1.45 -18.94
CA LEU A 54 22.88 -1.73 -18.93
C LEU A 54 23.14 -3.19 -18.53
N PRO A 55 24.25 -3.78 -19.00
CA PRO A 55 24.75 -5.05 -18.50
C PRO A 55 25.03 -4.96 -16.98
N ASP A 56 25.06 -6.12 -16.31
CA ASP A 56 25.48 -6.23 -14.90
C ASP A 56 27.02 -6.12 -14.83
N SER A 57 27.51 -4.87 -14.90
CA SER A 57 28.92 -4.52 -14.92
C SER A 57 29.11 -3.09 -14.40
N ASP A 58 30.35 -2.67 -14.17
CA ASP A 58 30.69 -1.35 -13.67
C ASP A 58 30.17 -0.23 -14.60
N VAL A 59 29.57 0.79 -14.01
CA VAL A 59 29.05 1.97 -14.70
C VAL A 59 29.90 3.18 -14.36
N THR A 60 30.48 3.80 -15.38
CA THR A 60 31.23 5.06 -15.23
C THR A 60 30.35 6.24 -15.66
N ILE A 61 30.29 7.27 -14.80
CA ILE A 61 29.55 8.51 -15.07
C ILE A 61 30.55 9.67 -15.02
N GLU A 62 30.69 10.38 -16.15
CA GLU A 62 31.60 11.53 -16.28
C GLU A 62 30.78 12.75 -16.72
N THR A 63 31.00 13.88 -16.07
CA THR A 63 30.29 15.14 -16.39
C THR A 63 31.29 16.29 -16.57
N ASP A 64 31.14 17.04 -17.65
CA ASP A 64 31.94 18.22 -17.90
C ASP A 64 31.34 19.52 -17.30
N ALA A 65 32.07 20.60 -17.36
CA ALA A 65 31.64 21.91 -16.85
C ALA A 65 30.38 22.49 -17.56
N SER A 66 29.99 21.93 -18.71
CA SER A 66 28.75 22.28 -19.43
C SER A 66 27.60 21.32 -19.14
N PHE A 67 27.73 20.46 -18.13
CA PHE A 67 26.77 19.41 -17.72
C PHE A 67 26.52 18.33 -18.78
N LYS A 68 27.39 18.20 -19.77
CA LYS A 68 27.34 17.04 -20.67
C LYS A 68 27.85 15.83 -19.92
N THR A 69 26.98 14.83 -19.80
CA THR A 69 27.24 13.64 -19.01
C THR A 69 27.35 12.44 -19.91
N VAL A 70 28.43 11.70 -19.72
CA VAL A 70 28.70 10.43 -20.38
C VAL A 70 28.45 9.30 -19.37
N ILE A 71 27.59 8.37 -19.72
CA ILE A 71 27.36 7.15 -18.97
C ILE A 71 27.89 5.99 -19.81
N SER A 72 28.86 5.27 -19.30
CA SER A 72 29.48 4.15 -20.01
C SER A 72 29.48 2.88 -19.16
N CYS A 73 29.21 1.75 -19.82
CA CYS A 73 29.26 0.42 -19.23
C CYS A 73 29.67 -0.54 -20.35
N GLU A 74 30.81 -1.24 -20.18
CA GLU A 74 31.42 -2.08 -21.21
C GLU A 74 31.56 -1.34 -22.58
N LYS A 75 30.80 -1.78 -23.59
CA LYS A 75 30.78 -1.17 -24.93
C LYS A 75 29.65 -0.14 -25.12
N ALA A 76 28.72 -0.05 -24.17
CA ALA A 76 27.63 0.90 -24.24
C ALA A 76 28.11 2.28 -23.79
N LYS A 77 27.73 3.32 -24.52
CA LYS A 77 28.06 4.71 -24.18
C LYS A 77 26.88 5.62 -24.52
N PHE A 78 26.39 6.33 -23.52
CA PHE A 78 25.31 7.29 -23.64
C PHE A 78 25.85 8.69 -23.36
N ASN A 79 25.44 9.65 -24.17
CA ASN A 79 25.73 11.06 -23.98
C ASN A 79 24.40 11.78 -23.71
N ILE A 80 24.23 12.31 -22.53
CA ILE A 80 23.03 13.05 -22.13
C ILE A 80 23.42 14.41 -21.56
N VAL A 81 22.47 15.32 -21.47
CA VAL A 81 22.70 16.65 -20.88
C VAL A 81 22.03 16.67 -19.52
N GLY A 82 22.83 16.90 -18.50
CA GLY A 82 22.36 17.13 -17.13
C GLY A 82 22.07 18.60 -16.85
N LYS A 83 21.87 18.91 -15.58
CA LYS A 83 21.69 20.25 -15.04
C LYS A 83 22.54 20.41 -13.78
N SER A 84 22.84 21.67 -13.41
CA SER A 84 23.45 21.94 -12.11
C SER A 84 22.62 21.35 -10.98
N GLY A 85 23.26 20.81 -9.96
CA GLY A 85 22.62 20.39 -8.73
C GLY A 85 22.20 21.54 -7.79
N ASP A 86 22.59 22.79 -8.08
CA ASP A 86 22.38 23.95 -7.20
C ASP A 86 20.90 24.23 -6.90
N ASP A 87 20.02 23.95 -7.87
CA ASP A 87 18.56 24.13 -7.74
C ASP A 87 17.84 22.89 -7.18
N PHE A 88 18.57 21.85 -6.77
CA PHE A 88 17.96 20.65 -6.22
C PHE A 88 17.53 20.88 -4.76
N SER A 89 16.31 20.43 -4.46
CA SER A 89 15.81 20.48 -3.08
C SER A 89 16.26 19.23 -2.33
N TYR A 90 17.28 19.38 -1.50
CA TYR A 90 17.75 18.30 -0.61
C TYR A 90 16.66 17.88 0.37
N LEU A 91 16.77 16.66 0.89
CA LEU A 91 15.90 16.19 1.95
C LEU A 91 16.04 17.09 3.19
N PRO A 92 14.93 17.35 3.89
CA PRO A 92 15.02 18.11 5.14
C PRO A 92 15.83 17.31 6.18
N TYR A 93 16.58 18.02 6.99
CA TYR A 93 17.20 17.40 8.16
C TYR A 93 16.11 17.05 9.17
N ILE A 94 15.98 15.77 9.49
CA ILE A 94 15.04 15.26 10.49
C ILE A 94 15.85 14.70 11.65
N GLU A 95 15.55 15.18 12.87
CA GLU A 95 16.12 14.62 14.08
C GLU A 95 15.59 13.20 14.29
N LYS A 96 16.49 12.24 14.42
CA LYS A 96 16.17 10.81 14.48
C LYS A 96 16.26 10.32 15.92
N ASN A 97 15.16 10.44 16.65
CA ASN A 97 15.02 9.96 18.01
C ASN A 97 14.03 8.81 18.04
N ASP A 98 14.26 7.83 18.92
CA ASP A 98 13.32 6.74 19.24
C ASP A 98 12.75 6.00 18.01
N ALA A 99 13.63 5.35 17.27
CA ALA A 99 13.27 4.56 16.11
C ALA A 99 12.31 3.40 16.47
N ILE A 100 11.17 3.35 15.80
CA ILE A 100 10.31 2.16 15.80
C ILE A 100 10.94 1.14 14.86
N VAL A 101 11.17 -0.06 15.38
CA VAL A 101 11.84 -1.14 14.64
C VAL A 101 10.81 -2.18 14.19
N ILE A 102 10.77 -2.42 12.89
CA ILE A 102 9.91 -3.43 12.26
C ILE A 102 10.71 -4.17 11.19
N SER A 103 10.48 -5.48 11.00
CA SER A 103 11.16 -6.18 9.90
C SER A 103 10.67 -5.69 8.54
N GLN A 104 11.56 -5.72 7.54
CA GLN A 104 11.22 -5.36 6.16
C GLN A 104 10.04 -6.18 5.63
N PHE A 105 10.04 -7.49 5.93
CA PHE A 105 8.94 -8.38 5.57
C PHE A 105 7.61 -7.93 6.20
N THR A 106 7.58 -7.69 7.52
CA THR A 106 6.36 -7.30 8.23
C THR A 106 5.80 -5.98 7.72
N LEU A 107 6.66 -4.98 7.46
CA LEU A 107 6.22 -3.69 6.90
C LEU A 107 5.57 -3.86 5.53
N LYS A 108 6.17 -4.66 4.63
CA LYS A 108 5.60 -4.95 3.31
C LYS A 108 4.25 -5.65 3.41
N GLU A 109 4.12 -6.63 4.30
CA GLU A 109 2.88 -7.36 4.51
C GLU A 109 1.77 -6.47 5.06
N VAL A 110 2.07 -5.61 6.03
CA VAL A 110 1.11 -4.65 6.57
C VAL A 110 0.60 -3.73 5.46
N ILE A 111 1.50 -3.16 4.66
CA ILE A 111 1.11 -2.31 3.53
C ILE A 111 0.29 -3.10 2.51
N ARG A 112 0.72 -4.31 2.11
CA ARG A 112 -0.01 -5.17 1.17
C ARG A 112 -1.44 -5.43 1.62
N GLN A 113 -1.63 -5.65 2.91
CA GLN A 113 -2.91 -6.03 3.51
C GLN A 113 -3.83 -4.86 3.82
N THR A 114 -3.39 -3.61 3.66
CA THR A 114 -4.20 -2.44 3.99
C THR A 114 -4.33 -1.43 2.84
N ILE A 115 -3.28 -1.19 2.06
CA ILE A 115 -3.18 -0.09 1.09
C ILE A 115 -4.29 -0.05 0.03
N PHE A 116 -4.91 -1.18 -0.29
CA PHE A 116 -5.96 -1.26 -1.31
C PHE A 116 -7.29 -0.59 -0.89
N SER A 117 -7.44 -0.26 0.38
CA SER A 117 -8.65 0.38 0.92
C SER A 117 -8.56 1.89 1.04
N ILE A 118 -7.43 2.53 0.69
CA ILE A 118 -7.37 4.00 0.61
C ILE A 118 -8.19 4.53 -0.57
N ALA A 119 -8.63 5.78 -0.49
CA ALA A 119 -9.26 6.47 -1.60
C ALA A 119 -8.22 6.91 -2.64
N ASP A 120 -8.48 6.65 -3.92
CA ASP A 120 -7.59 7.06 -5.01
C ASP A 120 -7.53 8.58 -5.18
N ASN A 121 -8.65 9.25 -5.03
CA ASN A 121 -8.77 10.69 -5.14
C ASN A 121 -10.02 11.15 -4.38
N ASP A 122 -9.82 11.70 -3.19
CA ASP A 122 -10.90 12.17 -2.34
C ASP A 122 -10.72 13.65 -2.01
N ASN A 123 -11.84 14.34 -1.84
CA ASN A 123 -11.87 15.70 -1.28
C ASN A 123 -11.35 15.73 0.16
N ASN A 124 -11.41 14.59 0.84
CA ASN A 124 -10.80 14.41 2.16
C ASN A 124 -9.45 13.70 2.03
N LYS A 125 -8.38 14.48 2.13
CA LYS A 125 -7.01 13.98 2.02
C LYS A 125 -6.66 12.86 3.03
N LEU A 126 -7.31 12.81 4.19
CA LEU A 126 -7.08 11.75 5.19
C LEU A 126 -7.38 10.36 4.65
N MET A 127 -8.37 10.23 3.74
CA MET A 127 -8.71 8.94 3.12
C MET A 127 -7.68 8.49 2.07
N THR A 128 -6.79 9.36 1.62
CA THR A 128 -5.71 9.01 0.67
C THR A 128 -4.46 8.48 1.36
N GLY A 129 -4.49 8.37 2.68
CA GLY A 129 -3.41 7.83 3.51
C GLY A 129 -3.89 6.76 4.46
N GLU A 130 -2.95 6.17 5.19
CA GLU A 130 -3.20 5.18 6.23
C GLU A 130 -2.88 5.75 7.60
N LEU A 131 -3.74 5.49 8.57
CA LEU A 131 -3.45 5.75 9.98
C LEU A 131 -2.42 4.71 10.48
N PHE A 132 -1.33 5.19 11.05
CA PHE A 132 -0.42 4.43 11.88
C PHE A 132 -0.68 4.84 13.34
N GLU A 133 -1.25 3.95 14.11
CA GLU A 133 -1.54 4.14 15.54
C GLU A 133 -0.64 3.21 16.36
N ILE A 134 0.26 3.81 17.12
CA ILE A 134 1.19 3.12 18.00
C ILE A 134 0.68 3.25 19.43
N ASN A 135 0.50 2.12 20.08
CA ASN A 135 0.13 1.98 21.47
C ASN A 135 1.09 1.01 22.15
N GLU A 136 2.06 1.54 22.91
CA GLU A 136 3.09 0.72 23.55
C GLU A 136 3.79 -0.21 22.53
N ASN A 137 3.57 -1.52 22.59
CA ASN A 137 4.14 -2.51 21.67
C ASN A 137 3.19 -2.92 20.54
N GLU A 138 2.11 -2.21 20.32
CA GLU A 138 1.17 -2.49 19.23
C GLU A 138 1.22 -1.41 18.16
N LEU A 139 1.29 -1.83 16.91
CA LEU A 139 1.05 -0.98 15.74
C LEU A 139 -0.23 -1.42 15.05
N LYS A 140 -1.22 -0.52 15.04
CA LYS A 140 -2.46 -0.66 14.27
C LYS A 140 -2.38 0.21 13.03
N VAL A 141 -2.55 -0.40 11.87
CA VAL A 141 -2.59 0.30 10.58
C VAL A 141 -4.01 0.23 10.04
N VAL A 142 -4.53 1.38 9.61
CA VAL A 142 -5.92 1.50 9.13
C VAL A 142 -5.97 2.29 7.85
N SER A 143 -6.73 1.78 6.90
CA SER A 143 -7.11 2.48 5.65
C SER A 143 -8.61 2.42 5.42
N LEU A 144 -9.17 3.42 4.75
CA LEU A 144 -10.59 3.46 4.39
C LEU A 144 -10.87 4.38 3.19
N ASP A 145 -11.96 4.11 2.47
CA ASP A 145 -12.43 4.92 1.33
C ASP A 145 -13.91 5.35 1.44
N GLY A 146 -14.51 5.21 2.63
CA GLY A 146 -15.92 5.49 2.88
C GLY A 146 -16.87 4.34 2.53
N HIS A 147 -16.40 3.26 1.90
CA HIS A 147 -17.17 2.05 1.58
C HIS A 147 -16.61 0.79 2.22
N ARG A 148 -15.35 0.81 2.60
CA ARG A 148 -14.63 -0.29 3.24
C ARG A 148 -13.58 0.24 4.21
N ILE A 149 -13.17 -0.59 5.12
CA ILE A 149 -12.09 -0.34 6.07
C ILE A 149 -11.20 -1.58 6.10
N SER A 150 -9.89 -1.38 6.07
CA SER A 150 -8.91 -2.43 6.31
C SER A 150 -8.09 -2.08 7.55
N ILE A 151 -7.96 -3.04 8.44
CA ILE A 151 -7.19 -2.90 9.69
C ILE A 151 -6.21 -4.06 9.78
N ARG A 152 -4.98 -3.73 10.15
CA ARG A 152 -3.96 -4.70 10.50
C ARG A 152 -3.35 -4.34 11.84
N ASN A 153 -3.33 -5.30 12.78
CA ASN A 153 -2.68 -5.18 14.07
C ASN A 153 -1.43 -6.05 14.07
N ILE A 154 -0.33 -5.50 14.50
CA ILE A 154 0.94 -6.22 14.67
C ILE A 154 1.55 -5.89 16.02
N GLU A 155 2.24 -6.86 16.59
CA GLU A 155 3.04 -6.69 17.78
C GLU A 155 4.47 -6.24 17.41
N LEU A 156 4.91 -5.16 18.03
CA LEU A 156 6.26 -4.61 17.89
C LEU A 156 7.19 -5.27 18.92
N LYS A 157 8.49 -5.31 18.60
CA LYS A 157 9.52 -5.92 19.47
C LYS A 157 9.71 -5.15 20.80
N ASN A 158 9.43 -3.85 20.82
CA ASN A 158 9.65 -2.95 21.95
C ASN A 158 8.43 -2.08 22.22
N ASN A 159 8.40 -1.44 23.40
CA ASN A 159 7.39 -0.44 23.75
C ASN A 159 7.85 0.93 23.24
N TYR A 160 6.90 1.69 22.72
CA TYR A 160 7.11 3.03 22.18
C TYR A 160 6.09 4.02 22.76
N GLU A 161 6.37 5.31 22.65
CA GLU A 161 5.36 6.33 22.96
C GLU A 161 4.13 6.18 22.06
N ASN A 162 2.96 6.43 22.64
CA ASN A 162 1.70 6.43 21.90
C ASN A 162 1.69 7.57 20.89
N LYS A 163 1.55 7.22 19.63
CA LYS A 163 1.52 8.17 18.51
C LYS A 163 0.46 7.78 17.49
N LYS A 164 -0.14 8.78 16.86
CA LYS A 164 -1.08 8.61 15.75
C LYS A 164 -0.67 9.55 14.63
N VAL A 165 -0.38 8.98 13.47
CA VAL A 165 0.00 9.74 12.29
C VAL A 165 -0.70 9.18 11.07
N VAL A 166 -0.94 10.04 10.07
CA VAL A 166 -1.50 9.61 8.78
C VAL A 166 -0.42 9.68 7.72
N VAL A 167 -0.04 8.51 7.23
CA VAL A 167 1.02 8.34 6.23
C VAL A 167 0.41 8.36 4.84
N PRO A 168 0.89 9.17 3.89
CA PRO A 168 0.36 9.19 2.54
C PRO A 168 0.45 7.82 1.86
N GLY A 169 -0.64 7.39 1.22
CA GLY A 169 -0.67 6.10 0.51
C GLY A 169 0.37 6.01 -0.61
N LYS A 170 0.65 7.12 -1.29
CA LYS A 170 1.73 7.19 -2.29
C LYS A 170 3.08 6.80 -1.68
N THR A 171 3.40 7.29 -0.49
CA THR A 171 4.64 6.95 0.23
C THR A 171 4.71 5.46 0.52
N LEU A 172 3.63 4.88 1.06
CA LEU A 172 3.59 3.46 1.40
C LEU A 172 3.67 2.57 0.15
N GLN A 173 3.03 2.97 -0.95
CA GLN A 173 3.15 2.28 -2.24
C GLN A 173 4.59 2.29 -2.77
N GLU A 174 5.32 3.38 -2.63
CA GLU A 174 6.74 3.42 -3.02
C GLU A 174 7.62 2.61 -2.06
N ILE A 175 7.40 2.70 -0.75
CA ILE A 175 8.08 1.87 0.27
C ILE A 175 7.91 0.38 -0.06
N SER A 176 6.70 -0.07 -0.35
CA SER A 176 6.44 -1.48 -0.65
C SER A 176 7.17 -2.01 -1.89
N LYS A 177 7.55 -1.12 -2.83
CA LYS A 177 8.29 -1.48 -4.05
C LYS A 177 9.80 -1.54 -3.80
N ILE A 178 10.34 -0.66 -2.96
CA ILE A 178 11.79 -0.47 -2.81
C ILE A 178 12.39 -1.21 -1.62
N VAL A 179 11.59 -1.52 -0.58
CA VAL A 179 12.04 -2.35 0.54
C VAL A 179 12.24 -3.79 0.05
N PRO A 180 13.42 -4.40 0.25
CA PRO A 180 13.70 -5.77 -0.23
C PRO A 180 12.78 -6.83 0.36
N GLY A 181 12.46 -6.76 1.65
CA GLY A 181 11.51 -7.65 2.33
C GLY A 181 12.16 -8.79 3.09
N GLY A 182 13.39 -8.62 3.55
CA GLY A 182 14.06 -9.58 4.43
C GLY A 182 13.32 -9.77 5.76
N VAL A 183 13.25 -11.00 6.24
CA VAL A 183 12.58 -11.33 7.52
C VAL A 183 13.42 -10.86 8.71
N ASP A 184 14.73 -10.98 8.60
CA ASP A 184 15.70 -10.64 9.65
C ASP A 184 16.23 -9.20 9.51
N ASP A 185 15.94 -8.53 8.38
CA ASP A 185 16.37 -7.17 8.12
C ASP A 185 15.34 -6.18 8.63
N ASP A 186 15.80 -5.18 9.34
CA ASP A 186 14.92 -4.18 9.97
C ASP A 186 14.74 -2.93 9.10
N VAL A 187 13.59 -2.29 9.28
CA VAL A 187 13.31 -0.90 8.90
C VAL A 187 13.21 -0.09 10.18
N LEU A 188 13.94 1.02 10.23
CA LEU A 188 13.83 2.00 11.30
C LEU A 188 12.86 3.09 10.87
N ILE A 189 11.81 3.31 11.67
CA ILE A 189 10.80 4.33 11.40
C ILE A 189 10.92 5.43 12.45
N TYR A 190 11.12 6.67 12.01
CA TYR A 190 11.15 7.84 12.88
C TYR A 190 9.94 8.72 12.59
N LEU A 191 9.30 9.18 13.64
CA LEU A 191 8.11 10.03 13.58
C LEU A 191 8.38 11.40 14.20
N THR A 192 8.10 12.45 13.45
CA THR A 192 8.01 13.82 13.97
C THR A 192 6.59 14.33 13.80
N ASP A 193 6.33 15.59 14.16
CA ASP A 193 5.00 16.19 14.02
C ASP A 193 4.52 16.25 12.55
N ASN A 194 5.45 16.39 11.60
CA ASN A 194 5.11 16.64 10.19
C ASN A 194 5.71 15.64 9.21
N HIS A 195 6.59 14.75 9.66
CA HIS A 195 7.30 13.82 8.79
C HIS A 195 7.38 12.42 9.37
N ILE A 196 7.41 11.44 8.47
CA ILE A 196 7.83 10.08 8.73
C ILE A 196 9.09 9.79 7.93
N VAL A 197 10.04 9.11 8.57
CA VAL A 197 11.28 8.66 7.94
C VAL A 197 11.37 7.15 8.03
N PHE A 198 11.69 6.51 6.93
CA PHE A 198 11.99 5.09 6.87
C PHE A 198 13.47 4.93 6.49
N GLU A 199 14.20 4.15 7.28
CA GLU A 199 15.59 3.78 6.99
C GLU A 199 15.72 2.28 6.90
N PHE A 200 16.30 1.82 5.81
CA PHE A 200 16.63 0.41 5.59
C PHE A 200 17.83 0.33 4.66
N ASP A 201 18.70 -0.62 4.90
CA ASP A 201 19.98 -0.80 4.19
C ASP A 201 20.75 0.54 4.07
N THR A 202 20.97 1.01 2.85
CA THR A 202 21.64 2.29 2.57
C THR A 202 20.65 3.39 2.17
N THR A 203 19.34 3.15 2.32
CA THR A 203 18.28 4.01 1.81
C THR A 203 17.54 4.71 2.95
N THR A 204 17.30 5.99 2.77
CA THR A 204 16.45 6.84 3.62
C THR A 204 15.30 7.40 2.79
N VAL A 205 14.08 7.22 3.27
CA VAL A 205 12.87 7.79 2.68
C VAL A 205 12.26 8.77 3.68
N VAL A 206 12.04 10.00 3.26
CA VAL A 206 11.38 11.04 4.05
C VAL A 206 10.07 11.41 3.39
N SER A 207 8.98 11.37 4.14
CA SER A 207 7.67 11.78 3.65
C SER A 207 6.99 12.75 4.61
N ARG A 208 6.28 13.73 4.06
CA ARG A 208 5.36 14.54 4.84
C ARG A 208 4.16 13.72 5.26
N LEU A 209 3.70 13.95 6.49
CA LEU A 209 2.46 13.38 7.02
C LEU A 209 1.25 14.16 6.52
N ILE A 210 0.10 13.51 6.44
CA ILE A 210 -1.17 14.17 6.19
C ILE A 210 -1.68 14.74 7.51
N GLU A 211 -1.89 16.04 7.56
CA GLU A 211 -2.38 16.73 8.74
C GLU A 211 -3.88 16.48 8.95
N GLY A 212 -4.27 16.29 10.20
CA GLY A 212 -5.66 16.15 10.62
C GLY A 212 -5.92 14.97 11.56
N GLU A 213 -7.10 14.98 12.21
CA GLU A 213 -7.56 13.88 13.05
C GLU A 213 -8.20 12.81 12.16
N TYR A 214 -7.69 11.57 12.22
CA TYR A 214 -8.25 10.45 11.45
C TYR A 214 -9.63 10.05 11.98
N PHE A 215 -10.38 9.31 11.19
CA PHE A 215 -11.76 8.90 11.50
C PHE A 215 -11.82 8.01 12.74
N ARG A 216 -12.86 8.19 13.55
CA ARG A 216 -13.15 7.34 14.73
C ARG A 216 -13.82 6.05 14.28
N ILE A 217 -13.02 5.06 13.93
CA ILE A 217 -13.50 3.77 13.42
C ILE A 217 -14.01 2.83 14.51
N ASP A 218 -13.64 3.02 15.77
CA ASP A 218 -13.97 2.11 16.86
C ASP A 218 -15.49 1.93 17.04
N GLN A 219 -16.28 2.97 16.74
CA GLN A 219 -17.73 2.90 16.75
C GLN A 219 -18.34 2.05 15.63
N MET A 220 -17.56 1.79 14.56
CA MET A 220 -17.98 0.97 13.43
C MET A 220 -17.62 -0.50 13.62
N LEU A 221 -16.72 -0.80 14.55
CA LEU A 221 -16.24 -2.15 14.83
C LEU A 221 -17.16 -2.82 15.85
N SER A 222 -18.17 -3.53 15.36
CA SER A 222 -19.05 -4.36 16.21
C SER A 222 -18.56 -5.80 16.24
N SER A 223 -18.57 -6.41 17.44
CA SER A 223 -18.35 -7.85 17.59
C SER A 223 -19.65 -8.67 17.47
N ALA A 224 -20.82 -8.02 17.48
CA ALA A 224 -22.11 -8.69 17.37
C ALA A 224 -22.34 -9.16 15.93
N TYR A 225 -22.82 -10.38 15.75
CA TYR A 225 -23.27 -10.93 14.48
C TYR A 225 -24.53 -11.78 14.69
N GLU A 226 -25.35 -11.89 13.63
CA GLU A 226 -26.50 -12.79 13.58
C GLU A 226 -26.30 -13.94 12.59
N THR A 227 -25.29 -13.78 11.71
CA THR A 227 -24.89 -14.77 10.71
C THR A 227 -23.36 -14.83 10.65
N LYS A 228 -22.80 -16.00 10.85
CA LYS A 228 -21.40 -16.33 10.60
C LYS A 228 -21.32 -17.34 9.49
N VAL A 229 -20.42 -17.14 8.55
CA VAL A 229 -20.16 -18.04 7.42
C VAL A 229 -18.68 -18.36 7.38
N ILE A 230 -18.34 -19.64 7.31
CA ILE A 230 -16.98 -20.08 7.00
C ILE A 230 -16.99 -20.63 5.59
N VAL A 231 -16.10 -20.16 4.75
CA VAL A 231 -16.04 -20.51 3.34
C VAL A 231 -14.59 -20.66 2.87
N ASN A 232 -14.34 -21.55 1.92
CA ASN A 232 -13.03 -21.65 1.30
C ASN A 232 -12.73 -20.35 0.53
N LYS A 233 -11.62 -19.71 0.90
CA LYS A 233 -11.21 -18.41 0.33
C LYS A 233 -11.05 -18.47 -1.19
N LYS A 234 -10.41 -19.54 -1.69
CA LYS A 234 -10.12 -19.67 -3.11
C LYS A 234 -11.40 -19.86 -3.91
N GLU A 235 -12.33 -20.69 -3.45
CA GLU A 235 -13.61 -20.88 -4.12
C GLU A 235 -14.42 -19.60 -4.19
N LEU A 236 -14.51 -18.87 -3.06
CA LEU A 236 -15.21 -17.58 -3.01
C LEU A 236 -14.56 -16.56 -3.95
N LEU A 237 -13.24 -16.43 -3.93
CA LEU A 237 -12.50 -15.49 -4.78
C LEU A 237 -12.69 -15.84 -6.27
N ASP A 238 -12.52 -17.10 -6.64
CA ASP A 238 -12.64 -17.54 -8.03
C ASP A 238 -14.09 -17.38 -8.56
N CYS A 239 -15.10 -17.60 -7.71
CA CYS A 239 -16.50 -17.36 -8.05
C CYS A 239 -16.79 -15.88 -8.29
N ILE A 240 -16.30 -14.99 -7.39
CA ILE A 240 -16.49 -13.55 -7.55
C ILE A 240 -15.71 -13.04 -8.78
N ASP A 241 -14.49 -13.49 -9.02
CA ASP A 241 -13.71 -13.15 -10.23
C ASP A 241 -14.48 -13.54 -11.52
N ARG A 242 -15.08 -14.74 -11.58
CA ARG A 242 -15.93 -15.15 -12.71
C ARG A 242 -17.13 -14.21 -12.89
N ALA A 243 -17.78 -13.84 -11.79
CA ALA A 243 -18.93 -12.95 -11.83
C ALA A 243 -18.58 -11.58 -12.43
N THR A 244 -17.37 -11.07 -12.17
CA THR A 244 -16.91 -9.75 -12.68
C THR A 244 -16.74 -9.72 -14.20
N LEU A 245 -16.61 -10.86 -14.88
CA LEU A 245 -16.53 -10.93 -16.35
C LEU A 245 -17.77 -10.34 -17.05
N LEU A 246 -18.89 -10.32 -16.35
CA LEU A 246 -20.15 -9.77 -16.83
C LEU A 246 -20.34 -8.29 -16.47
N VAL A 247 -19.39 -7.65 -15.81
CA VAL A 247 -19.44 -6.25 -15.39
C VAL A 247 -18.46 -5.45 -16.23
N LYS A 248 -18.96 -4.42 -16.92
CA LYS A 248 -18.07 -3.49 -17.64
C LYS A 248 -17.34 -2.59 -16.65
N GLU A 249 -16.16 -2.16 -17.05
CA GLU A 249 -15.39 -1.18 -16.30
C GLU A 249 -16.22 0.09 -16.08
N GLY A 250 -16.35 0.52 -14.81
CA GLY A 250 -17.19 1.65 -14.40
C GLY A 250 -18.64 1.31 -14.03
N ASP A 251 -19.16 0.12 -14.36
CA ASP A 251 -20.47 -0.33 -13.92
C ASP A 251 -20.45 -0.75 -12.44
N LYS A 252 -21.31 -0.13 -11.64
CA LYS A 252 -21.46 -0.44 -10.20
C LYS A 252 -22.49 -1.56 -9.98
N LYS A 253 -22.30 -2.73 -10.62
CA LYS A 253 -23.19 -3.87 -10.44
C LYS A 253 -22.81 -4.66 -9.20
N PRO A 254 -23.74 -4.84 -8.25
CA PRO A 254 -23.47 -5.64 -7.07
C PRO A 254 -23.46 -7.14 -7.40
N ILE A 255 -22.60 -7.86 -6.69
CA ILE A 255 -22.79 -9.28 -6.51
C ILE A 255 -23.77 -9.49 -5.36
N ILE A 256 -24.76 -10.35 -5.56
CA ILE A 256 -25.78 -10.68 -4.57
C ILE A 256 -25.43 -12.04 -3.99
N MET A 257 -25.32 -12.12 -2.68
CA MET A 257 -25.05 -13.33 -1.91
C MET A 257 -26.35 -13.73 -1.21
N ASN A 258 -26.90 -14.88 -1.60
CA ASN A 258 -28.03 -15.52 -0.92
C ASN A 258 -27.48 -16.66 -0.07
N ILE A 259 -27.42 -16.45 1.22
CA ILE A 259 -26.79 -17.35 2.18
C ILE A 259 -27.89 -18.10 2.92
N THR A 260 -27.95 -19.42 2.73
CA THR A 260 -28.86 -20.37 3.38
C THR A 260 -28.08 -21.38 4.20
N ASP A 261 -28.70 -22.45 4.69
CA ASP A 261 -28.10 -23.32 5.70
C ASP A 261 -26.76 -23.96 5.30
N GLU A 262 -26.60 -24.43 4.06
CA GLU A 262 -25.41 -25.17 3.63
C GLU A 262 -24.75 -24.57 2.39
N SER A 263 -25.35 -23.55 1.77
CA SER A 263 -24.85 -22.98 0.53
C SER A 263 -24.94 -21.47 0.49
N MET A 264 -24.02 -20.87 -0.25
CA MET A 264 -24.04 -19.45 -0.65
C MET A 264 -24.20 -19.38 -2.16
N GLU A 265 -25.36 -18.91 -2.61
CA GLU A 265 -25.62 -18.63 -4.02
C GLU A 265 -25.13 -17.22 -4.34
N LEU A 266 -24.19 -17.08 -5.27
CA LEU A 266 -23.68 -15.81 -5.77
C LEU A 266 -24.31 -15.48 -7.11
N LYS A 267 -24.94 -14.31 -7.22
CA LYS A 267 -25.63 -13.84 -8.43
C LYS A 267 -25.12 -12.49 -8.88
N ILE A 268 -24.97 -12.35 -10.18
CA ILE A 268 -24.80 -11.05 -10.82
C ILE A 268 -25.66 -10.94 -12.07
N ASN A 269 -26.30 -9.79 -12.24
CA ASN A 269 -27.08 -9.48 -13.42
C ASN A 269 -26.56 -8.18 -14.06
N SER A 270 -26.27 -8.22 -15.34
CA SER A 270 -25.83 -7.08 -16.13
C SER A 270 -26.52 -7.02 -17.49
N PHE A 271 -26.25 -6.00 -18.27
CA PHE A 271 -26.74 -5.92 -19.66
C PHE A 271 -26.10 -6.97 -20.59
N ILE A 272 -24.94 -7.54 -20.20
CA ILE A 272 -24.23 -8.54 -20.98
C ILE A 272 -24.82 -9.91 -20.75
N GLY A 273 -25.29 -10.19 -19.53
CA GLY A 273 -25.81 -11.49 -19.14
C GLY A 273 -25.91 -11.62 -17.63
N SER A 274 -26.17 -12.84 -17.19
CA SER A 274 -26.26 -13.19 -15.77
C SER A 274 -25.38 -14.39 -15.46
N MET A 275 -24.91 -14.44 -14.21
CA MET A 275 -24.18 -15.57 -13.63
C MET A 275 -24.84 -15.94 -12.32
N ASN A 276 -24.95 -17.21 -12.08
CA ASN A 276 -25.40 -17.80 -10.82
C ASN A 276 -24.50 -19.00 -10.51
N GLU A 277 -23.94 -19.03 -9.32
CA GLU A 277 -23.06 -20.11 -8.86
C GLU A 277 -23.25 -20.33 -7.37
N ASP A 278 -23.38 -21.60 -6.97
CA ASP A 278 -23.48 -22.03 -5.59
C ASP A 278 -22.10 -22.49 -5.10
N ILE A 279 -21.73 -22.09 -3.89
CA ILE A 279 -20.55 -22.58 -3.19
C ILE A 279 -20.94 -23.15 -1.82
N ASP A 280 -20.22 -24.18 -1.40
CA ASP A 280 -20.42 -24.82 -0.12
C ASP A 280 -19.89 -23.94 1.02
N ILE A 281 -20.64 -23.89 2.12
CA ILE A 281 -20.29 -23.09 3.30
C ILE A 281 -20.63 -23.84 4.59
N GLU A 282 -20.02 -23.41 5.68
CA GLU A 282 -20.50 -23.68 7.02
C GLU A 282 -21.16 -22.42 7.57
N LYS A 283 -22.45 -22.49 7.93
CA LYS A 283 -23.21 -21.35 8.43
C LYS A 283 -23.66 -21.55 9.87
N GLU A 284 -23.54 -20.49 10.64
CA GLU A 284 -24.15 -20.33 11.95
C GLU A 284 -25.09 -19.12 11.93
N GLY A 285 -26.29 -19.26 12.47
CA GLY A 285 -27.26 -18.16 12.57
C GLY A 285 -28.27 -18.09 11.44
N LYS A 286 -28.74 -16.88 11.11
CA LYS A 286 -29.86 -16.63 10.21
C LYS A 286 -29.47 -16.67 8.74
N ASP A 287 -30.45 -16.98 7.89
CA ASP A 287 -30.33 -16.78 6.45
C ASP A 287 -30.26 -15.28 6.13
N ILE A 288 -29.49 -14.94 5.10
CA ILE A 288 -29.31 -13.53 4.71
C ILE A 288 -29.16 -13.39 3.21
N LEU A 289 -29.83 -12.38 2.65
CA LEU A 289 -29.69 -11.94 1.26
C LEU A 289 -29.07 -10.52 1.28
N ILE A 290 -27.86 -10.39 0.74
CA ILE A 290 -27.07 -9.16 0.84
C ILE A 290 -26.27 -8.91 -0.45
N GLY A 291 -26.07 -7.65 -0.81
CA GLY A 291 -25.33 -7.28 -2.02
C GLY A 291 -24.07 -6.46 -1.70
N PHE A 292 -23.02 -6.70 -2.46
CA PHE A 292 -21.74 -6.01 -2.29
C PHE A 292 -21.12 -5.58 -3.62
N ASN A 293 -20.21 -4.62 -3.56
CA ASN A 293 -19.28 -4.38 -4.66
C ASN A 293 -18.27 -5.54 -4.74
N PRO A 294 -18.25 -6.33 -5.83
CA PRO A 294 -17.37 -7.50 -5.94
C PRO A 294 -15.90 -7.17 -5.79
N LYS A 295 -15.46 -5.99 -6.27
CA LYS A 295 -14.06 -5.55 -6.17
C LYS A 295 -13.57 -5.51 -4.72
N PHE A 296 -14.41 -5.10 -3.77
CA PHE A 296 -13.99 -4.98 -2.37
C PHE A 296 -13.71 -6.33 -1.73
N PHE A 297 -14.50 -7.36 -2.09
CA PHE A 297 -14.21 -8.73 -1.68
C PHE A 297 -12.94 -9.28 -2.33
N ILE A 298 -12.78 -9.06 -3.65
CA ILE A 298 -11.60 -9.51 -4.39
C ILE A 298 -10.33 -8.92 -3.76
N ASP A 299 -10.31 -7.62 -3.50
CA ASP A 299 -9.16 -6.94 -2.93
C ASP A 299 -8.80 -7.51 -1.54
N ALA A 300 -9.79 -7.73 -0.68
CA ALA A 300 -9.59 -8.31 0.66
C ALA A 300 -9.14 -9.78 0.59
N LEU A 301 -9.83 -10.61 -0.19
CA LEU A 301 -9.53 -12.04 -0.29
C LEU A 301 -8.15 -12.33 -0.89
N ARG A 302 -7.64 -11.47 -1.78
CA ARG A 302 -6.31 -11.62 -2.38
C ARG A 302 -5.16 -11.45 -1.41
N VAL A 303 -5.38 -10.77 -0.30
CA VAL A 303 -4.34 -10.47 0.69
C VAL A 303 -4.44 -11.30 1.96
N ILE A 304 -5.49 -12.10 2.11
CA ILE A 304 -5.64 -13.07 3.19
C ILE A 304 -4.87 -14.33 2.81
N ASP A 305 -4.07 -14.85 3.73
CA ASP A 305 -3.23 -16.03 3.49
C ASP A 305 -3.89 -17.33 3.94
N GLU A 306 -4.90 -17.28 4.81
CA GLU A 306 -5.66 -18.41 5.31
C GLU A 306 -6.44 -19.14 4.20
N GLU A 307 -6.62 -20.46 4.33
CA GLU A 307 -7.37 -21.30 3.39
C GLU A 307 -8.87 -21.01 3.46
N ASN A 308 -9.39 -20.82 4.68
CA ASN A 308 -10.79 -20.50 4.92
C ASN A 308 -10.91 -19.09 5.51
N VAL A 309 -12.00 -18.41 5.19
CA VAL A 309 -12.33 -17.09 5.72
C VAL A 309 -13.66 -17.11 6.45
N SER A 310 -13.74 -16.32 7.52
CA SER A 310 -14.96 -16.14 8.30
C SER A 310 -15.60 -14.80 7.98
N LEU A 311 -16.85 -14.84 7.52
CA LEU A 311 -17.68 -13.67 7.22
C LEU A 311 -18.70 -13.48 8.35
N TYR A 312 -18.79 -12.28 8.89
CA TYR A 312 -19.71 -11.95 9.99
C TYR A 312 -20.65 -10.84 9.55
N MET A 313 -21.95 -11.06 9.69
CA MET A 313 -23.01 -10.16 9.26
C MET A 313 -24.09 -10.05 10.33
N VAL A 314 -24.70 -8.88 10.45
CA VAL A 314 -25.82 -8.64 11.38
C VAL A 314 -27.16 -8.64 10.62
N ASN A 315 -27.23 -7.89 9.51
CA ASN A 315 -28.43 -7.77 8.68
C ASN A 315 -28.04 -7.24 7.30
N PRO A 316 -28.96 -7.22 6.31
CA PRO A 316 -28.64 -6.81 4.93
C PRO A 316 -28.21 -5.35 4.73
N LYS A 317 -28.31 -4.51 5.77
CA LYS A 317 -27.92 -3.08 5.72
C LYS A 317 -26.68 -2.77 6.55
N ALA A 318 -26.22 -3.71 7.35
CA ALA A 318 -25.03 -3.58 8.17
C ALA A 318 -23.79 -4.09 7.40
N PRO A 319 -22.58 -3.66 7.78
CA PRO A 319 -21.35 -4.13 7.16
C PRO A 319 -21.16 -5.65 7.28
N CYS A 320 -20.47 -6.23 6.30
CA CYS A 320 -19.83 -7.53 6.45
C CYS A 320 -18.42 -7.35 6.98
N PHE A 321 -18.07 -8.16 7.97
CA PHE A 321 -16.72 -8.23 8.50
C PHE A 321 -16.05 -9.52 8.03
N ILE A 322 -14.83 -9.42 7.54
CA ILE A 322 -13.93 -10.55 7.31
C ILE A 322 -12.80 -10.39 8.32
N LYS A 323 -12.66 -11.33 9.23
CA LYS A 323 -11.64 -11.23 10.30
C LYS A 323 -11.21 -12.62 10.75
N ASP A 324 -10.00 -12.69 11.28
CA ASP A 324 -9.50 -13.86 12.01
C ASP A 324 -9.99 -13.86 13.47
N ASP A 325 -9.84 -15.00 14.13
CA ASP A 325 -10.26 -15.14 15.54
C ASP A 325 -9.31 -14.41 16.51
N GLU A 326 -8.08 -14.10 16.09
CA GLU A 326 -7.07 -13.43 16.89
C GLU A 326 -7.10 -11.90 16.76
N GLY A 327 -7.88 -11.36 15.81
CA GLY A 327 -7.99 -9.93 15.55
C GLY A 327 -6.75 -9.31 14.88
N LYS A 328 -5.93 -10.12 14.21
CA LYS A 328 -4.76 -9.64 13.47
C LYS A 328 -5.14 -8.78 12.30
N PHE A 329 -6.23 -9.14 11.62
CA PHE A 329 -6.81 -8.33 10.55
C PHE A 329 -8.33 -8.22 10.67
N ILE A 330 -8.84 -7.10 10.18
CA ILE A 330 -10.29 -6.85 10.07
C ILE A 330 -10.52 -6.11 8.75
N TYR A 331 -11.35 -6.69 7.89
CA TYR A 331 -11.88 -6.02 6.71
C TYR A 331 -13.37 -5.80 6.89
N LEU A 332 -13.80 -4.55 6.84
CA LEU A 332 -15.20 -4.14 6.89
C LEU A 332 -15.61 -3.69 5.50
N ILE A 333 -16.68 -4.26 4.96
CA ILE A 333 -17.22 -3.94 3.63
C ILE A 333 -18.68 -3.54 3.79
N LEU A 334 -19.02 -2.32 3.37
CA LEU A 334 -20.40 -1.85 3.37
C LEU A 334 -21.20 -2.52 2.26
N PRO A 335 -22.46 -2.96 2.56
CA PRO A 335 -23.34 -3.48 1.54
C PRO A 335 -23.84 -2.37 0.61
N VAL A 336 -24.25 -2.77 -0.59
CA VAL A 336 -24.89 -1.88 -1.56
C VAL A 336 -26.37 -2.24 -1.70
N ASN A 337 -27.20 -1.24 -1.88
CA ASN A 337 -28.62 -1.47 -2.17
C ASN A 337 -28.77 -2.08 -3.56
N PHE A 338 -29.56 -3.13 -3.66
CA PHE A 338 -29.98 -3.74 -4.93
C PHE A 338 -31.50 -3.89 -4.93
N ASN A 339 -32.10 -3.70 -6.09
CA ASN A 339 -33.52 -3.91 -6.22
C ASN A 339 -33.78 -5.42 -6.43
N ASN A 340 -34.61 -6.02 -5.58
CA ASN A 340 -35.10 -7.40 -5.75
C ASN A 340 -35.98 -7.58 -7.00
N ALA A 341 -36.16 -6.54 -7.81
CA ALA A 341 -36.97 -6.58 -9.01
C ALA A 341 -36.15 -7.01 -10.22
N ALA A 342 -35.81 -8.30 -10.27
CA ALA A 342 -35.52 -9.03 -11.50
C ALA A 342 -35.62 -10.53 -11.17
N ASN A 343 -36.84 -11.03 -11.09
CA ASN A 343 -37.16 -12.45 -11.36
C ASN A 343 -37.08 -12.68 -12.86
#